data_4c4c17832341261a78217794becdac81
#
_entry.id   4c4c17832341261a78217794becdac81
#
_cell.length_a   1.000
_cell.length_b   1.000
_cell.length_c   1.000
_cell.angle_alpha   90.00
_cell.angle_beta   90.00
_cell.angle_gamma   90.00
#
_symmetry.space_group_name_H-M   'P 1'
#
loop_
_entity.id
_entity.type
_entity.pdbx_description
1 polymer ?
#
loop_
_entity_poly.entity_id
_entity_poly.type
_entity_poly.pdbx_seq_one_letter_code
_entity_poly.pdbx_strand_id
1 'polypeptide(L)'
;MCDGRRAALQRAKARLPQASVHGVSWYWGVGDNPRSTRHAVDDELRLLAPFDPVVWDRRRFELFWGWAYRFEAYTPAAQRVRGYYALPLLWRGQVIGCGNAAVRDGALHTGLGFVSGAAPRGADFRRAWAAERARLQAFLGLGG
;
A
#
# COMPACT_ATOMS: atom_id res chain seq x y z
N MET A 1 5.75 -16.63 -30.01
CA MET A 1 5.36 -17.06 -28.65
C MET A 1 4.46 -16.05 -27.86
N CYS A 2 4.22 -14.82 -28.34
CA CYS A 2 3.34 -13.84 -27.67
C CYS A 2 1.83 -14.03 -27.87
N ASP A 3 1.38 -14.61 -28.98
CA ASP A 3 -0.05 -14.68 -29.31
C ASP A 3 -0.85 -15.62 -28.40
N GLY A 4 -0.29 -16.73 -27.99
CA GLY A 4 -0.98 -17.67 -27.10
C GLY A 4 -1.33 -17.10 -25.73
N ARG A 5 -0.45 -16.27 -25.15
CA ARG A 5 -0.70 -15.60 -23.86
C ARG A 5 -1.82 -14.55 -23.96
N ARG A 6 -1.82 -13.77 -25.03
CA ARG A 6 -2.88 -12.75 -25.27
C ARG A 6 -4.24 -13.41 -25.45
N ALA A 7 -4.31 -14.47 -26.27
CA ALA A 7 -5.53 -15.22 -26.48
C ALA A 7 -6.05 -15.89 -25.20
N ALA A 8 -5.16 -16.48 -24.39
CA ALA A 8 -5.52 -17.06 -23.10
C ALA A 8 -6.06 -16.00 -22.11
N LEU A 9 -5.42 -14.85 -22.04
CA LEU A 9 -5.86 -13.73 -21.21
C LEU A 9 -7.22 -13.19 -21.65
N GLN A 10 -7.47 -13.06 -22.95
CA GLN A 10 -8.77 -12.62 -23.46
C GLN A 10 -9.88 -13.64 -23.16
N ARG A 11 -9.60 -14.94 -23.32
CA ARG A 11 -10.56 -15.98 -22.91
C ARG A 11 -10.85 -15.97 -21.41
N ALA A 12 -9.84 -15.74 -20.57
CA ALA A 12 -10.03 -15.61 -19.12
C ALA A 12 -10.89 -14.40 -18.79
N LYS A 13 -10.58 -13.23 -19.35
CA LYS A 13 -11.34 -11.99 -19.14
C LYS A 13 -12.80 -12.10 -19.56
N ALA A 14 -13.09 -12.80 -20.68
CA ALA A 14 -14.45 -12.98 -21.18
C ALA A 14 -15.34 -13.81 -20.24
N ARG A 15 -14.75 -14.58 -19.32
CA ARG A 15 -15.46 -15.44 -18.34
C ARG A 15 -15.64 -14.76 -16.98
N LEU A 16 -14.99 -13.63 -16.74
CA LEU A 16 -15.02 -12.95 -15.46
C LEU A 16 -16.06 -11.81 -15.46
N PRO A 17 -16.77 -11.62 -14.35
CA PRO A 17 -17.53 -10.40 -14.15
C PRO A 17 -16.61 -9.19 -14.26
N GLN A 18 -17.12 -8.10 -14.83
CA GLN A 18 -16.34 -6.91 -15.07
C GLN A 18 -17.17 -5.62 -14.94
N ALA A 19 -16.50 -4.53 -14.65
CA ALA A 19 -17.05 -3.17 -14.75
C ALA A 19 -15.99 -2.20 -15.22
N SER A 20 -16.42 -1.11 -15.83
CA SER A 20 -15.52 0.00 -16.18
C SER A 20 -15.63 1.09 -15.11
N VAL A 21 -14.47 1.48 -14.54
CA VAL A 21 -14.36 2.58 -13.59
C VAL A 21 -13.29 3.53 -14.11
N HIS A 22 -13.65 4.78 -14.33
CA HIS A 22 -12.77 5.81 -14.92
C HIS A 22 -12.08 5.36 -16.22
N GLY A 23 -12.81 4.66 -17.10
CA GLY A 23 -12.26 4.16 -18.37
C GLY A 23 -11.35 2.93 -18.26
N VAL A 24 -11.17 2.39 -17.06
CA VAL A 24 -10.38 1.17 -16.81
C VAL A 24 -11.32 0.00 -16.56
N SER A 25 -11.09 -1.12 -17.26
CA SER A 25 -11.85 -2.37 -17.03
C SER A 25 -11.28 -3.12 -15.83
N TRP A 26 -12.13 -3.38 -14.85
CA TRP A 26 -11.85 -4.15 -13.65
C TRP A 26 -12.53 -5.49 -13.73
N TYR A 27 -11.86 -6.54 -13.28
CA TYR A 27 -12.34 -7.92 -13.30
C TYR A 27 -12.24 -8.52 -11.90
N TRP A 28 -13.19 -9.38 -11.54
CA TRP A 28 -13.17 -10.08 -10.24
C TRP A 28 -13.58 -11.54 -10.39
N GLY A 29 -13.36 -12.35 -9.36
CA GLY A 29 -13.72 -13.76 -9.35
C GLY A 29 -15.23 -13.98 -9.45
N VAL A 30 -15.63 -15.07 -10.11
CA VAL A 30 -17.04 -15.49 -10.14
C VAL A 30 -17.46 -15.82 -8.71
N GLY A 31 -18.51 -15.16 -8.21
CA GLY A 31 -18.97 -15.30 -6.83
C GLY A 31 -18.48 -14.18 -5.89
N ASP A 32 -17.47 -13.39 -6.29
CA ASP A 32 -17.09 -12.21 -5.53
C ASP A 32 -18.09 -11.07 -5.74
N ASN A 33 -18.31 -10.30 -4.69
CA ASN A 33 -19.13 -9.09 -4.75
C ASN A 33 -18.30 -7.86 -4.43
N PRO A 34 -17.91 -7.06 -5.45
CA PRO A 34 -17.09 -5.86 -5.23
C PRO A 34 -17.84 -4.76 -4.45
N ARG A 35 -19.16 -4.88 -4.27
CA ARG A 35 -19.97 -4.00 -3.43
C ARG A 35 -20.20 -4.54 -2.02
N SER A 36 -19.51 -5.61 -1.66
CA SER A 36 -19.64 -6.20 -0.33
C SER A 36 -19.14 -5.23 0.74
N THR A 37 -19.93 -5.05 1.78
CA THR A 37 -19.55 -4.29 2.98
C THR A 37 -18.85 -5.14 4.05
N ARG A 38 -18.59 -6.43 3.76
CA ARG A 38 -17.88 -7.35 4.69
C ARG A 38 -16.50 -6.86 5.10
N HIS A 39 -15.87 -6.13 4.22
CA HIS A 39 -14.50 -5.60 4.39
C HIS A 39 -14.59 -4.08 4.51
N ALA A 40 -15.35 -3.62 5.51
CA ALA A 40 -15.39 -2.20 5.84
C ALA A 40 -13.97 -1.70 6.16
N VAL A 41 -13.65 -0.51 5.68
CA VAL A 41 -12.39 0.15 6.00
C VAL A 41 -12.40 0.51 7.48
N ASP A 42 -11.39 0.05 8.20
CA ASP A 42 -11.17 0.39 9.61
C ASP A 42 -10.33 1.67 9.78
N ASP A 43 -10.17 2.10 11.03
CA ASP A 43 -9.33 3.25 11.39
C ASP A 43 -7.86 2.87 11.62
N GLU A 44 -7.49 1.62 11.34
CA GLU A 44 -6.14 1.17 11.56
C GLU A 44 -5.17 1.78 10.54
N LEU A 45 -4.00 2.12 11.02
CA LEU A 45 -2.89 2.57 10.20
C LEU A 45 -1.89 1.42 10.04
N ARG A 46 -1.38 1.25 8.82
CA ARG A 46 -0.42 0.19 8.48
C ARG A 46 0.71 0.73 7.61
N LEU A 47 1.93 0.31 7.94
CA LEU A 47 3.05 0.35 7.01
C LEU A 47 3.03 -0.95 6.18
N LEU A 48 2.74 -0.84 4.89
CA LEU A 48 2.59 -1.99 4.00
C LEU A 48 3.95 -2.46 3.50
N ALA A 49 4.14 -3.78 3.45
CA ALA A 49 5.33 -4.35 2.83
C ALA A 49 5.39 -4.02 1.32
N PRO A 50 6.60 -3.88 0.73
CA PRO A 50 6.73 -3.54 -0.70
C PRO A 50 6.13 -4.59 -1.64
N PHE A 51 6.03 -5.83 -1.16
CA PHE A 51 5.46 -6.96 -1.90
C PHE A 51 4.02 -7.30 -1.48
N ASP A 52 3.40 -6.45 -0.66
CA ASP A 52 1.98 -6.58 -0.34
C ASP A 52 1.14 -6.56 -1.63
N PRO A 53 0.14 -7.46 -1.80
CA PRO A 53 -0.72 -7.50 -2.98
C PRO A 53 -1.36 -6.16 -3.33
N VAL A 54 -1.58 -5.30 -2.36
CA VAL A 54 -2.14 -3.95 -2.54
C VAL A 54 -1.12 -3.01 -3.19
N VAL A 55 0.18 -3.24 -2.96
CA VAL A 55 1.27 -2.31 -3.32
C VAL A 55 2.04 -2.73 -4.57
N TRP A 56 2.29 -4.03 -4.77
CA TRP A 56 3.28 -4.50 -5.76
C TRP A 56 2.90 -4.21 -7.22
N ASP A 57 1.61 -4.14 -7.54
CA ASP A 57 1.12 -3.72 -8.86
C ASP A 57 1.08 -2.19 -8.92
N ARG A 58 2.13 -1.61 -9.48
CA ARG A 58 2.34 -0.15 -9.56
C ARG A 58 1.22 0.58 -10.29
N ARG A 59 0.69 -0.01 -11.38
CA ARG A 59 -0.39 0.60 -12.16
C ARG A 59 -1.68 0.64 -11.35
N ARG A 60 -2.01 -0.47 -10.67
CA ARG A 60 -3.18 -0.53 -9.81
C ARG A 60 -3.05 0.42 -8.62
N PHE A 61 -1.86 0.49 -8.02
CA PHE A 61 -1.57 1.45 -6.95
C PHE A 61 -1.84 2.89 -7.39
N GLU A 62 -1.31 3.29 -8.54
CA GLU A 62 -1.50 4.64 -9.10
C GLU A 62 -2.96 4.93 -9.45
N LEU A 63 -3.68 3.93 -9.97
CA LEU A 63 -5.12 4.03 -10.24
C LEU A 63 -5.96 4.23 -8.97
N PHE A 64 -5.57 3.60 -7.86
CA PHE A 64 -6.30 3.71 -6.59
C PHE A 64 -6.04 5.03 -5.87
N TRP A 65 -4.80 5.50 -5.88
CA TRP A 65 -4.40 6.62 -5.00
C TRP A 65 -3.85 7.83 -5.73
N GLY A 66 -3.78 7.82 -7.07
CA GLY A 66 -3.44 8.97 -7.88
C GLY A 66 -1.97 9.39 -7.81
N TRP A 67 -1.07 8.56 -7.27
CA TRP A 67 0.36 8.85 -7.21
C TRP A 67 1.22 7.59 -7.37
N ALA A 68 2.44 7.76 -7.90
CA ALA A 68 3.34 6.66 -8.16
C ALA A 68 4.18 6.31 -6.93
N TYR A 69 4.09 5.06 -6.48
CA TYR A 69 4.98 4.49 -5.49
C TYR A 69 6.05 3.62 -6.15
N ARG A 70 7.30 3.74 -5.68
CA ARG A 70 8.40 2.87 -6.05
C ARG A 70 9.17 2.47 -4.80
N PHE A 71 9.45 1.18 -4.67
CA PHE A 71 10.36 0.69 -3.66
C PHE A 71 11.80 0.98 -4.09
N GLU A 72 12.53 1.76 -3.30
CA GLU A 72 13.82 2.35 -3.71
C GLU A 72 15.05 1.63 -3.14
N ALA A 73 14.88 0.42 -2.57
CA ALA A 73 16.01 -0.34 -2.02
C ALA A 73 17.11 -0.63 -3.06
N TYR A 74 16.72 -0.81 -4.31
CA TYR A 74 17.66 -1.07 -5.43
C TYR A 74 18.04 0.20 -6.21
N THR A 75 17.58 1.36 -5.78
CA THR A 75 17.88 2.64 -6.39
C THR A 75 19.16 3.22 -5.77
N PRO A 76 20.12 3.74 -6.56
CA PRO A 76 21.31 4.41 -6.02
C PRO A 76 20.94 5.53 -5.04
N ALA A 77 21.71 5.69 -3.97
CA ALA A 77 21.37 6.59 -2.87
C ALA A 77 21.06 8.03 -3.33
N ALA A 78 21.83 8.57 -4.28
CA ALA A 78 21.64 9.92 -4.82
C ALA A 78 20.36 10.10 -5.65
N GLN A 79 19.69 9.01 -6.04
CA GLN A 79 18.47 9.03 -6.85
C GLN A 79 17.21 8.66 -6.05
N ARG A 80 17.35 8.39 -4.75
CA ARG A 80 16.22 8.05 -3.87
C ARG A 80 15.45 9.31 -3.51
N VAL A 81 14.14 9.25 -3.71
CA VAL A 81 13.22 10.34 -3.39
C VAL A 81 12.61 10.16 -1.99
N ARG A 82 12.33 8.90 -1.61
CA ARG A 82 11.61 8.56 -0.37
C ARG A 82 12.45 7.86 0.69
N GLY A 83 13.62 7.34 0.31
CA GLY A 83 14.53 6.64 1.20
C GLY A 83 14.69 5.16 0.88
N TYR A 84 15.70 4.54 1.49
CA TYR A 84 16.11 3.16 1.20
C TYR A 84 14.97 2.15 1.35
N TYR A 85 14.19 2.27 2.43
CA TYR A 85 13.13 1.33 2.78
C TYR A 85 11.84 2.06 3.14
N ALA A 86 11.36 2.89 2.21
CA ALA A 86 10.12 3.63 2.40
C ALA A 86 8.92 2.72 2.13
N LEU A 87 8.14 2.42 3.16
CA LEU A 87 6.94 1.59 3.13
C LEU A 87 5.69 2.45 2.95
N PRO A 88 4.75 2.08 2.07
CA PRO A 88 3.50 2.83 1.93
C PRO A 88 2.71 2.87 3.25
N LEU A 89 2.18 4.03 3.56
CA LEU A 89 1.40 4.31 4.77
C LEU A 89 -0.09 4.29 4.44
N LEU A 90 -0.75 3.17 4.73
CA LEU A 90 -2.19 3.01 4.54
C LEU A 90 -2.95 3.47 5.78
N TRP A 91 -3.96 4.33 5.59
CA TRP A 91 -4.87 4.77 6.64
C TRP A 91 -6.25 5.06 6.05
N ARG A 92 -7.30 4.48 6.65
CA ARG A 92 -8.71 4.65 6.22
C ARG A 92 -8.90 4.39 4.71
N GLY A 93 -8.29 3.31 4.20
CA GLY A 93 -8.38 2.92 2.80
C GLY A 93 -7.58 3.80 1.82
N GLN A 94 -6.81 4.77 2.31
CA GLN A 94 -5.97 5.64 1.49
C GLN A 94 -4.49 5.41 1.80
N VAL A 95 -3.66 5.31 0.77
CA VAL A 95 -2.21 5.36 0.95
C VAL A 95 -1.79 6.83 0.95
N ILE A 96 -1.65 7.38 2.16
CA ILE A 96 -1.45 8.81 2.40
C ILE A 96 0.01 9.27 2.32
N GLY A 97 0.94 8.33 2.21
CA GLY A 97 2.36 8.64 2.20
C GLY A 97 3.24 7.40 2.32
N CYS A 98 4.44 7.60 2.83
CA CYS A 98 5.39 6.53 3.13
C CYS A 98 6.00 6.72 4.52
N GLY A 99 6.41 5.62 5.14
CA GLY A 99 7.18 5.62 6.37
C GLY A 99 8.46 4.80 6.25
N ASN A 100 9.50 5.26 6.91
CA ASN A 100 10.73 4.51 7.14
C ASN A 100 10.78 4.07 8.59
N ALA A 101 11.19 2.84 8.84
CA ALA A 101 11.40 2.29 10.17
C ALA A 101 12.78 1.63 10.24
N ALA A 102 13.52 1.90 11.29
CA ALA A 102 14.84 1.30 11.54
C ALA A 102 15.07 1.11 13.04
N VAL A 103 15.75 0.03 13.41
CA VAL A 103 16.22 -0.17 14.78
C VAL A 103 17.64 0.40 14.89
N ARG A 104 17.85 1.29 15.84
CA ARG A 104 19.18 1.84 16.19
C ARG A 104 19.28 1.90 17.71
N ASP A 105 20.40 1.44 18.24
CA ASP A 105 20.67 1.42 19.68
C ASP A 105 19.53 0.80 20.51
N GLY A 106 18.93 -0.29 20.00
CA GLY A 106 17.82 -0.98 20.64
C GLY A 106 16.47 -0.25 20.59
N ALA A 107 16.37 0.88 19.91
CA ALA A 107 15.15 1.67 19.80
C ALA A 107 14.60 1.72 18.36
N LEU A 108 13.28 1.76 18.21
CA LEU A 108 12.60 1.96 16.93
C LEU A 108 12.59 3.43 16.56
N HIS A 109 13.30 3.77 15.50
CA HIS A 109 13.28 5.08 14.86
C HIS A 109 12.36 5.05 13.64
N THR A 110 11.48 6.03 13.52
CA THR A 110 10.52 6.13 12.42
C THR A 110 10.50 7.54 11.84
N GLY A 111 10.33 7.63 10.52
CA GLY A 111 10.12 8.88 9.80
C GLY A 111 8.94 8.74 8.84
N LEU A 112 8.07 9.73 8.75
CA LEU A 112 6.92 9.73 7.86
C LEU A 112 7.04 10.87 6.84
N GLY A 113 6.66 10.56 5.59
CA GLY A 113 6.45 11.54 4.53
C GLY A 113 5.04 11.40 3.97
N PHE A 114 4.37 12.51 3.67
CA PHE A 114 2.98 12.54 3.24
C PHE A 114 2.85 13.09 1.82
N VAL A 115 1.94 12.52 1.04
CA VAL A 115 1.66 12.97 -0.34
C VAL A 115 1.13 14.41 -0.34
N SER A 116 0.33 14.75 0.65
CA SER A 116 -0.20 16.13 0.84
C SER A 116 0.82 17.13 1.40
N GLY A 117 2.06 16.69 1.65
CA GLY A 117 3.10 17.53 2.27
C GLY A 117 3.03 17.66 3.79
N ALA A 118 1.92 17.24 4.42
CA ALA A 118 1.74 17.36 5.88
C ALA A 118 0.99 16.16 6.46
N ALA A 119 1.23 15.85 7.73
CA ALA A 119 0.49 14.84 8.46
C ALA A 119 -0.99 15.19 8.59
N PRO A 120 -1.89 14.19 8.55
CA PRO A 120 -3.28 14.41 8.91
C PRO A 120 -3.40 15.03 10.30
N ARG A 121 -4.25 16.05 10.42
CA ARG A 121 -4.52 16.72 11.70
C ARG A 121 -5.52 15.89 12.51
N GLY A 122 -5.32 15.79 13.81
CA GLY A 122 -6.29 15.18 14.71
C GLY A 122 -5.72 14.08 15.61
N ALA A 123 -6.50 13.76 16.64
CA ALA A 123 -6.14 12.75 17.64
C ALA A 123 -6.19 11.32 17.06
N ASP A 124 -7.09 11.08 16.09
CA ASP A 124 -7.30 9.77 15.49
C ASP A 124 -6.05 9.27 14.76
N PHE A 125 -5.45 10.12 13.94
CA PHE A 125 -4.20 9.78 13.26
C PHE A 125 -3.08 9.50 14.27
N ARG A 126 -2.94 10.34 15.31
CA ARG A 126 -1.91 10.13 16.33
C ARG A 126 -2.10 8.80 17.07
N ARG A 127 -3.33 8.45 17.43
CA ARG A 127 -3.65 7.15 18.06
C ARG A 127 -3.34 5.99 17.13
N ALA A 128 -3.79 6.05 15.88
CA ALA A 128 -3.54 5.02 14.88
C ALA A 128 -2.04 4.81 14.63
N TRP A 129 -1.28 5.90 14.54
CA TRP A 129 0.17 5.85 14.38
C TRP A 129 0.87 5.27 15.63
N ALA A 130 0.46 5.65 16.82
CA ALA A 130 0.99 5.10 18.06
C ALA A 130 0.74 3.58 18.15
N ALA A 131 -0.45 3.12 17.76
CA ALA A 131 -0.78 1.70 17.70
C ALA A 131 0.07 0.93 16.68
N GLU A 132 0.32 1.50 15.48
CA GLU A 132 1.19 0.87 14.48
C GLU A 132 2.63 0.79 14.97
N ARG A 133 3.15 1.85 15.58
CA ARG A 133 4.50 1.81 16.19
C ARG A 133 4.61 0.74 17.26
N ALA A 134 3.61 0.61 18.13
CA ALA A 134 3.59 -0.43 19.18
C ALA A 134 3.59 -1.83 18.57
N ARG A 135 2.84 -2.07 17.48
CA ARG A 135 2.87 -3.34 16.74
C ARG A 135 4.25 -3.64 16.16
N LEU A 136 4.88 -2.64 15.55
CA LEU A 136 6.24 -2.78 15.01
C LEU A 136 7.25 -3.07 16.10
N GLN A 137 7.16 -2.41 17.25
CA GLN A 137 8.03 -2.66 18.40
C GLN A 137 7.86 -4.09 18.93
N ALA A 138 6.62 -4.53 19.12
CA ALA A 138 6.32 -5.89 19.55
C ALA A 138 6.83 -6.95 18.55
N PHE A 139 6.61 -6.74 17.25
CA PHE A 139 7.12 -7.61 16.19
C PHE A 139 8.65 -7.72 16.19
N LEU A 140 9.34 -6.62 16.48
CA LEU A 140 10.80 -6.54 16.53
C LEU A 140 11.40 -6.95 17.88
N GLY A 141 10.57 -7.34 18.85
CA GLY A 141 11.04 -7.69 20.19
C GLY A 141 11.60 -6.52 20.99
N LEU A 142 11.21 -5.28 20.67
CA LEU A 142 11.71 -4.05 21.30
C LEU A 142 10.85 -3.58 22.49
N GLY A 143 9.88 -4.37 22.91
CA GLY A 143 8.99 -4.06 24.02
C GLY A 143 9.26 -5.05 25.16
N GLY A 144 10.28 -4.79 25.96
CA GLY A 144 10.60 -5.44 27.22
C GLY A 144 10.65 -4.40 28.32
#